data_274cdb3f91dfaba39a4028083bd7d884
#
_entry.id   274cdb3f91dfaba39a4028083bd7d884
#
_cell.length_a   1.000
_cell.length_b   1.000
_cell.length_c   1.000
_cell.angle_alpha   90.00
_cell.angle_beta   90.00
_cell.angle_gamma   90.00
#
_symmetry.space_group_name_H-M   'P 1'
#
loop_
_entity.id
_entity.type
_entity.pdbx_description
1 polymer ?
#
loop_
_entity_poly.entity_id
_entity_poly.type
_entity_poly.pdbx_seq_one_letter_code
_entity_poly.pdbx_strand_id
1 'polypeptide(L)'
;NIFNPVSFLRNTTEMLKPGGRIIHHEGATAGPGAYLAFTPEYFFSYYSINKYSDVKIYATIIKDPGPSRFEFSTDLFSYSPFFTKNPDYNYLESIKATQGHMHLLVLAEKGNSSTSNVSPT
;
A
#
# COMPACT_ATOMS: atom_id res chain seq x y z
N ASN A 1 -13.73 0.77 5.25
CA ASN A 1 -13.20 0.55 6.61
C ASN A 1 -13.25 -0.93 6.96
N ILE A 2 -12.09 -1.50 7.23
CA ILE A 2 -11.91 -2.92 7.50
C ILE A 2 -11.43 -3.09 8.93
N PHE A 3 -12.21 -3.76 9.77
CA PHE A 3 -11.83 -4.01 11.17
C PHE A 3 -10.77 -5.11 11.31
N ASN A 4 -10.79 -6.08 10.41
CA ASN A 4 -9.83 -7.19 10.42
C ASN A 4 -9.13 -7.31 9.08
N PRO A 5 -8.08 -6.50 8.85
CA PRO A 5 -7.38 -6.50 7.57
C PRO A 5 -6.64 -7.81 7.29
N VAL A 6 -6.22 -8.54 8.32
CA VAL A 6 -5.53 -9.83 8.15
C VAL A 6 -6.49 -10.86 7.53
N SER A 7 -7.70 -10.96 8.05
CA SER A 7 -8.71 -11.86 7.48
C SER A 7 -9.08 -11.46 6.05
N PHE A 8 -9.15 -10.17 5.77
CA PHE A 8 -9.40 -9.67 4.42
C PHE A 8 -8.31 -10.12 3.44
N LEU A 9 -7.05 -9.95 3.79
CA LEU A 9 -5.94 -10.38 2.95
C LEU A 9 -5.92 -11.90 2.75
N ARG A 10 -6.19 -12.65 3.82
CA ARG A 10 -6.30 -14.11 3.73
C ARG A 10 -7.41 -14.53 2.76
N ASN A 11 -8.60 -14.03 2.95
CA ASN A 11 -9.76 -14.38 2.13
C ASN A 11 -9.52 -14.00 0.66
N THR A 12 -8.96 -12.84 0.42
CA THR A 12 -8.63 -12.39 -0.94
C THR A 12 -7.62 -13.33 -1.59
N THR A 13 -6.59 -13.74 -0.86
CA THR A 13 -5.59 -14.68 -1.37
C THR A 13 -6.24 -16.03 -1.71
N GLU A 14 -7.11 -16.53 -0.86
CA GLU A 14 -7.80 -17.82 -1.11
C GLU A 14 -8.74 -17.76 -2.31
N MET A 15 -9.31 -16.60 -2.58
CA MET A 15 -10.18 -16.38 -3.75
C MET A 15 -9.42 -16.27 -5.06
N LEU A 16 -8.16 -15.86 -5.04
CA LEU A 16 -7.34 -15.70 -6.22
C LEU A 16 -6.81 -17.06 -6.72
N LYS A 17 -6.84 -17.23 -8.03
CA LYS A 17 -6.11 -18.31 -8.69
C LYS A 17 -4.65 -17.93 -8.86
N PRO A 18 -3.72 -18.90 -8.95
CA PRO A 18 -2.34 -18.62 -9.35
C PRO A 18 -2.31 -17.82 -10.66
N GLY A 19 -1.48 -16.78 -10.71
CA GLY A 19 -1.49 -15.81 -11.80
C GLY A 19 -2.51 -14.69 -11.67
N GLY A 20 -3.44 -14.82 -10.74
CA GLY A 20 -4.41 -13.77 -10.43
C GLY A 20 -3.75 -12.57 -9.76
N ARG A 21 -4.30 -11.39 -9.98
CA ARG A 21 -3.79 -10.14 -9.42
C ARG A 21 -4.82 -9.48 -8.53
N ILE A 22 -4.32 -8.81 -7.50
CA ILE A 22 -5.12 -7.96 -6.63
C ILE A 22 -4.58 -6.54 -6.67
N ILE A 23 -5.50 -5.60 -6.62
CA ILE A 23 -5.17 -4.18 -6.52
C ILE A 23 -5.85 -3.65 -5.26
N HIS A 24 -5.04 -3.04 -4.38
CA HIS A 24 -5.55 -2.30 -3.24
C HIS A 24 -5.35 -0.81 -3.48
N HIS A 25 -6.34 -0.04 -3.09
CA HIS A 25 -6.22 1.41 -2.98
C HIS A 25 -6.69 1.82 -1.59
N GLU A 26 -5.75 2.09 -0.72
CA GLU A 26 -6.02 2.26 0.70
C GLU A 26 -5.50 3.59 1.22
N GLY A 27 -6.22 4.16 2.19
CA GLY A 27 -5.76 5.35 2.90
C GLY A 27 -4.61 5.03 3.84
N ALA A 28 -3.59 5.86 3.81
CA ALA A 28 -2.40 5.71 4.66
C ALA A 28 -2.27 6.85 5.68
N THR A 29 -3.20 7.80 5.69
CA THR A 29 -3.26 8.86 6.68
C THR A 29 -4.55 8.77 7.49
N ALA A 30 -4.47 9.13 8.77
CA ALA A 30 -5.63 9.17 9.62
C ALA A 30 -6.58 10.29 9.17
N GLY A 31 -7.87 10.01 9.21
CA GLY A 31 -8.90 10.98 8.86
C GLY A 31 -10.26 10.56 9.37
N PRO A 32 -11.29 11.42 9.22
CA PRO A 32 -12.64 11.07 9.63
C PRO A 32 -13.12 9.78 8.95
N GLY A 33 -13.64 8.84 9.73
CA GLY A 33 -14.12 7.57 9.25
C GLY A 33 -13.05 6.51 8.99
N ALA A 34 -11.77 6.82 9.20
CA ALA A 34 -10.70 5.84 9.09
C ALA A 34 -10.47 5.15 10.45
N TYR A 35 -10.68 3.84 10.50
CA TYR A 35 -10.36 3.05 11.68
C TYR A 35 -8.88 2.67 11.73
N LEU A 36 -8.29 2.47 10.57
CA LEU A 36 -6.89 2.08 10.44
C LEU A 36 -6.22 2.89 9.33
N ALA A 37 -4.97 3.23 9.57
CA ALA A 37 -4.08 3.76 8.54
C ALA A 37 -3.07 2.68 8.19
N PHE A 38 -2.89 2.42 6.88
CA PHE A 38 -2.00 1.37 6.40
C PHE A 38 -0.63 1.93 6.06
N THR A 39 0.40 1.10 6.28
CA THR A 39 1.76 1.42 5.86
C THR A 39 2.14 0.53 4.67
N PRO A 40 3.07 0.98 3.81
CA PRO A 40 3.58 0.14 2.72
C PRO A 40 4.17 -1.18 3.23
N GLU A 41 4.84 -1.14 4.37
CA GLU A 41 5.47 -2.33 4.96
C GLU A 41 4.47 -3.41 5.32
N TYR A 42 3.27 -3.02 5.75
CA TYR A 42 2.21 -3.96 6.07
C TYR A 42 1.89 -4.87 4.90
N PHE A 43 1.66 -4.28 3.72
CA PHE A 43 1.35 -5.04 2.51
C PHE A 43 2.57 -5.80 1.99
N PHE A 44 3.71 -5.13 1.95
CA PHE A 44 4.93 -5.75 1.46
C PHE A 44 5.30 -6.99 2.29
N SER A 45 5.23 -6.89 3.61
CA SER A 45 5.56 -8.00 4.51
C SER A 45 4.58 -9.16 4.35
N TYR A 46 3.29 -8.88 4.25
CA TYR A 46 2.30 -9.94 4.08
C TYR A 46 2.50 -10.69 2.76
N TYR A 47 2.59 -9.98 1.65
CA TYR A 47 2.71 -10.61 0.35
C TYR A 47 4.05 -11.31 0.15
N SER A 48 5.11 -10.77 0.71
CA SER A 48 6.43 -11.38 0.63
C SER A 48 6.50 -12.69 1.41
N ILE A 49 6.03 -12.71 2.66
CA ILE A 49 6.09 -13.92 3.48
C ILE A 49 5.13 -14.99 2.98
N ASN A 50 4.04 -14.60 2.34
CA ASN A 50 3.09 -15.53 1.72
C ASN A 50 3.47 -15.88 0.27
N LYS A 51 4.68 -15.56 -0.14
CA LYS A 51 5.31 -16.01 -1.41
C LYS A 51 4.54 -15.61 -2.66
N TYR A 52 4.05 -14.39 -2.68
CA TYR A 52 3.51 -13.84 -3.92
C TYR A 52 4.61 -13.67 -4.96
N SER A 53 4.29 -13.89 -6.22
CA SER A 53 5.26 -13.84 -7.31
C SER A 53 5.69 -12.42 -7.65
N ASP A 54 4.83 -11.43 -7.42
CA ASP A 54 5.14 -10.03 -7.64
C ASP A 54 4.36 -9.14 -6.67
N VAL A 55 5.02 -8.10 -6.17
CA VAL A 55 4.41 -7.08 -5.31
C VAL A 55 4.97 -5.72 -5.71
N LYS A 56 4.09 -4.81 -6.07
CA LYS A 56 4.44 -3.42 -6.36
C LYS A 56 3.60 -2.50 -5.49
N ILE A 57 4.25 -1.57 -4.82
CA ILE A 57 3.58 -0.64 -3.92
C ILE A 57 3.99 0.78 -4.29
N TYR A 58 2.99 1.62 -4.46
CA TYR A 58 3.17 3.03 -4.73
C TYR A 58 2.46 3.84 -3.65
N ALA A 59 3.08 4.91 -3.23
CA ALA A 59 2.45 5.91 -2.38
C ALA A 59 2.06 7.11 -3.24
N THR A 60 0.83 7.55 -3.13
CA THR A 60 0.35 8.76 -3.76
C THR A 60 0.07 9.80 -2.69
N ILE A 61 0.56 11.01 -2.87
CA ILE A 61 0.31 12.13 -1.97
C ILE A 61 -0.54 13.13 -2.72
N ILE A 62 -1.78 13.29 -2.25
CA ILE A 62 -2.72 14.24 -2.82
C ILE A 62 -2.58 15.52 -2.02
N LYS A 63 -2.06 16.55 -2.66
CA LYS A 63 -1.93 17.87 -2.04
C LYS A 63 -3.28 18.59 -2.08
N ASP A 64 -3.47 19.49 -1.12
CA ASP A 64 -4.67 20.32 -1.06
C ASP A 64 -4.87 21.02 -2.41
N PRO A 65 -6.08 20.90 -3.02
CA PRO A 65 -6.34 21.47 -4.33
C PRO A 65 -6.37 23.00 -4.38
N GLY A 66 -6.22 23.68 -3.24
CA GLY A 66 -6.36 25.13 -3.19
C GLY A 66 -7.80 25.59 -3.45
N PRO A 67 -8.02 26.77 -4.02
CA PRO A 67 -9.39 27.30 -4.19
C PRO A 67 -10.23 26.54 -5.21
N SER A 68 -9.61 25.79 -6.12
CA SER A 68 -10.32 24.97 -7.10
C SER A 68 -10.38 23.52 -6.64
N ARG A 69 -11.59 22.99 -6.43
CA ARG A 69 -11.80 21.60 -6.02
C ARG A 69 -11.50 20.56 -7.10
N PHE A 70 -11.15 21.02 -8.30
CA PHE A 70 -10.95 20.15 -9.45
C PHE A 70 -9.48 20.00 -9.85
N GLU A 71 -8.59 20.73 -9.19
CA GLU A 71 -7.16 20.67 -9.47
C GLU A 71 -6.43 20.00 -8.30
N PHE A 72 -6.09 18.73 -8.48
CA PHE A 72 -5.29 17.98 -7.52
C PHE A 72 -3.87 17.85 -8.06
N SER A 73 -2.90 18.14 -7.21
CA SER A 73 -1.52 17.79 -7.44
C SER A 73 -1.23 16.48 -6.74
N THR A 74 -0.74 15.49 -7.49
CA THR A 74 -0.44 14.16 -6.97
C THR A 74 1.00 13.82 -7.25
N ASP A 75 1.74 13.50 -6.20
CA ASP A 75 3.08 12.93 -6.30
C ASP A 75 3.00 11.42 -6.12
N LEU A 76 3.71 10.68 -6.96
CA LEU A 76 3.75 9.22 -6.94
C LEU A 76 5.15 8.74 -6.57
N PHE A 77 5.23 7.88 -5.55
CA PHE A 77 6.49 7.30 -5.09
C PHE A 77 6.40 5.79 -5.11
N SER A 78 7.43 5.14 -5.63
CA SER A 78 7.55 3.69 -5.57
C SER A 78 8.18 3.28 -4.24
N TYR A 79 7.53 2.38 -3.52
CA TYR A 79 8.07 1.85 -2.27
C TYR A 79 9.09 0.76 -2.53
N SER A 80 10.17 0.79 -1.78
CA SER A 80 11.17 -0.28 -1.75
C SER A 80 11.62 -0.49 -0.30
N PRO A 81 11.74 -1.74 0.17
CA PRO A 81 12.25 -2.01 1.51
C PRO A 81 13.72 -1.60 1.68
N PHE A 82 14.40 -1.33 0.58
CA PHE A 82 15.80 -0.88 0.57
C PHE A 82 15.95 0.62 0.37
N PHE A 83 14.89 1.37 0.53
CA PHE A 83 14.89 2.82 0.27
C PHE A 83 15.92 3.59 1.10
N THR A 84 16.25 3.12 2.29
CA THR A 84 17.24 3.76 3.15
C THR A 84 18.64 3.79 2.54
N LYS A 85 18.90 2.93 1.55
CA LYS A 85 20.16 2.85 0.83
C LYS A 85 20.13 3.58 -0.51
N ASN A 86 18.96 4.09 -0.90
CA ASN A 86 18.80 4.81 -2.16
C ASN A 86 18.75 6.32 -1.88
N PRO A 87 19.81 7.08 -2.31
CA PRO A 87 19.86 8.51 -2.04
C PRO A 87 18.79 9.32 -2.77
N ASP A 88 18.19 8.78 -3.81
CA ASP A 88 17.14 9.44 -4.59
C ASP A 88 15.74 9.25 -3.99
N TYR A 89 15.64 8.52 -2.89
CA TYR A 89 14.37 8.20 -2.29
C TYR A 89 13.96 9.23 -1.24
N ASN A 90 12.98 10.06 -1.59
CA ASN A 90 12.49 11.14 -0.74
C ASN A 90 11.13 10.85 -0.10
N TYR A 91 10.75 9.57 0.02
CA TYR A 91 9.44 9.17 0.55
C TYR A 91 9.16 9.79 1.93
N LEU A 92 10.07 9.60 2.88
CA LEU A 92 9.89 10.11 4.24
C LEU A 92 9.89 11.64 4.30
N GLU A 93 10.75 12.28 3.52
CA GLU A 93 10.79 13.73 3.43
C GLU A 93 9.48 14.29 2.84
N SER A 94 8.96 13.64 1.82
CA SER A 94 7.69 14.02 1.19
C SER A 94 6.52 13.87 2.17
N ILE A 95 6.48 12.80 2.95
CA ILE A 95 5.45 12.60 3.98
C ILE A 95 5.52 13.68 5.04
N LYS A 96 6.73 14.02 5.51
CA LYS A 96 6.92 15.06 6.52
C LYS A 96 6.58 16.45 6.01
N ALA A 97 6.81 16.70 4.73
CA ALA A 97 6.64 18.01 4.12
C ALA A 97 5.22 18.31 3.68
N THR A 98 4.36 17.29 3.53
CA THR A 98 3.01 17.49 3.01
C THR A 98 1.97 17.48 4.11
N GLN A 99 1.02 18.41 4.01
CA GLN A 99 -0.22 18.39 4.78
C GLN A 99 -1.33 17.64 4.03
N GLY A 100 -0.98 16.96 2.93
CA GLY A 100 -1.92 16.26 2.09
C GLY A 100 -2.27 14.87 2.61
N HIS A 101 -3.22 14.23 1.92
CA HIS A 101 -3.60 12.85 2.18
C HIS A 101 -2.70 11.90 1.42
N MET A 102 -2.23 10.85 2.10
CA MET A 102 -1.48 9.79 1.46
C MET A 102 -2.38 8.57 1.22
N HIS A 103 -2.29 8.01 0.04
CA HIS A 103 -2.92 6.76 -0.33
C HIS A 103 -1.86 5.77 -0.81
N LEU A 104 -2.14 4.49 -0.60
CA LEU A 104 -1.30 3.41 -1.12
C LEU A 104 -2.01 2.74 -2.28
N LEU A 105 -1.26 2.49 -3.34
CA LEU A 105 -1.68 1.64 -4.44
C LEU A 105 -0.81 0.39 -4.41
N VAL A 106 -1.43 -0.76 -4.16
CA VAL A 106 -0.74 -2.03 -4.03
C VAL A 106 -1.20 -2.96 -5.14
N LEU A 107 -0.23 -3.49 -5.89
CA LEU A 107 -0.49 -4.47 -6.93
C LEU A 107 0.28 -5.75 -6.56
N ALA A 108 -0.43 -6.87 -6.42
CA ALA A 108 0.18 -8.13 -6.05
C ALA A 108 -0.31 -9.24 -6.97
N GLU A 109 0.59 -10.14 -7.35
CA GLU A 109 0.29 -11.29 -8.18
C GLU A 109 0.53 -12.59 -7.41
N LYS A 110 -0.50 -13.43 -7.36
CA LYS A 110 -0.42 -14.73 -6.70
C LYS A 110 0.35 -15.72 -7.55
N GLY A 111 1.33 -16.38 -6.95
CA GLY A 111 2.10 -17.45 -7.59
C GLY A 111 1.57 -18.83 -7.22
N ASN A 112 2.16 -19.88 -7.83
CA ASN A 112 1.77 -21.26 -7.59
C ASN A 112 2.05 -21.72 -6.15
N SER A 113 3.02 -21.12 -5.47
CA SER A 113 3.42 -21.49 -4.10
C SER A 113 2.90 -20.51 -3.05
N SER A 114 2.06 -19.55 -3.42
CA SER A 114 1.56 -18.56 -2.50
C SER A 114 0.68 -19.16 -1.42
N THR A 115 0.88 -18.69 -0.20
CA THR A 115 0.08 -19.05 0.98
C THR A 115 -0.77 -17.86 1.42
N SER A 116 -1.69 -18.09 2.35
CA SER A 116 -2.59 -17.04 2.82
C SER A 116 -2.47 -16.76 4.31
N ASN A 117 -1.91 -17.67 5.06
CA ASN A 117 -2.04 -17.71 6.52
C ASN A 117 -0.73 -17.51 7.29
N VAL A 118 0.34 -17.11 6.62
CA VAL A 118 1.59 -16.81 7.30
C VAL A 118 1.58 -15.35 7.72
N SER A 119 1.77 -15.12 9.02
CA SER A 119 1.81 -13.77 9.57
C SER A 119 3.25 -13.26 9.60
N PRO A 120 3.50 -12.03 9.17
CA PRO A 120 4.79 -11.37 9.39
C PRO A 120 5.05 -11.20 10.88
N THR A 121 6.23 -11.49 11.31
CA THR A 121 6.66 -11.33 12.70
C THR A 121 7.76 -10.28 12.82
#